data_173dd9929777ababd9a3816caba7200d
#
_entry.id   173dd9929777ababd9a3816caba7200d
#
_cell.length_a   1.000
_cell.length_b   1.000
_cell.length_c   1.000
_cell.angle_alpha   90.00
_cell.angle_beta   90.00
_cell.angle_gamma   90.00
#
_symmetry.space_group_name_H-M   'P 1'
#
loop_
_entity.id
_entity.type
_entity.pdbx_description
1 polymer ?
#
loop_
_entity_poly.entity_id
_entity_poly.type
_entity_poly.pdbx_seq_one_letter_code
_entity_poly.pdbx_strand_id
1 'polypeptide(L)'
;MTEGEGFKNAVAEIKHAYDIRDYIEAAGVTLKPAGAGRWKGLCPFHDEKTPSFTVDESFQNYRCFGCGASGDLITFTQEHDGLGFMDALTMLAADKGIVIPDTKNKKDDTPSIDYAALRECVRAAANYFWTQYRNLPEEHPAVREVTSRGLNPNSGMYGYAPEGRTDLYQHLKSKGFSDDTIITTGVCSRTERGSIIDFWSGRLIFYIQDTMGKVVGFSGRRLYDTDFKQGKYVNSPATPLFHKSKILYNLPQARKNLKTSSTLYVAEGQFDVIALAESGIGAVVAGLGTAFTPEQGSLCRRMVGDDGRIVFCFDGDQAGIKAALKVFTNVPVVHSCAYVSAMPESTDPCDLRMKEGPEALKEYVETHQVPLAEFVLDAAAQDYNLGDTSQRARYIERAASVIKTISSHILSEEMIRKVSLDTFSPTEVIRDAVNRAERVTADAFDQTPTPRDTTPERPDLDDPSSNNDSISGRTVVDQDDTISLIDTDSTYAAAARSILLAIRFPQFREETIKQHKVFPPALLPMLKDLHQARTRERIIPEDFTHTKIATHIMSANLIPTMTIMSDDETSHLNTYLLRYLTKAKDADQKRKVQEAIMATLNSSESSISMLRKAISEENRLLGKQ
;
A
#
# COMPACT_ATOMS: atom_id res chain seq x y z
N MET A 1 -57.12 4.11 13.95
CA MET A 1 -55.77 4.69 14.16
C MET A 1 -55.66 5.92 13.30
N THR A 2 -55.31 7.05 13.88
CA THR A 2 -55.07 8.26 13.08
C THR A 2 -53.79 8.07 12.23
N GLU A 3 -53.71 8.70 11.06
CA GLU A 3 -52.54 8.58 10.15
C GLU A 3 -51.20 8.88 10.90
N GLY A 4 -51.22 9.81 11.85
CA GLY A 4 -50.06 10.14 12.68
C GLY A 4 -49.65 9.07 13.71
N GLU A 5 -50.58 8.20 14.14
CA GLU A 5 -50.28 7.07 15.04
C GLU A 5 -49.62 5.95 14.26
N GLY A 6 -50.07 5.68 13.02
CA GLY A 6 -49.46 4.68 12.16
C GLY A 6 -47.99 4.97 11.81
N PHE A 7 -47.66 6.23 11.54
CA PHE A 7 -46.30 6.65 11.30
C PHE A 7 -45.40 6.54 12.55
N LYS A 8 -45.87 6.98 13.71
CA LYS A 8 -45.15 6.82 14.98
C LYS A 8 -44.87 5.36 15.31
N ASN A 9 -45.84 4.49 15.03
CA ASN A 9 -45.69 3.05 15.27
C ASN A 9 -44.65 2.45 14.33
N ALA A 10 -44.63 2.83 13.04
CA ALA A 10 -43.60 2.37 12.09
C ALA A 10 -42.20 2.84 12.50
N VAL A 11 -42.04 4.10 13.00
CA VAL A 11 -40.76 4.60 13.52
C VAL A 11 -40.31 3.80 14.75
N ALA A 12 -41.22 3.47 15.65
CA ALA A 12 -40.93 2.66 16.83
C ALA A 12 -40.55 1.23 16.45
N GLU A 13 -41.28 0.63 15.53
CA GLU A 13 -41.03 -0.72 15.02
C GLU A 13 -39.64 -0.80 14.33
N ILE A 14 -39.28 0.18 13.53
CA ILE A 14 -37.97 0.27 12.90
C ILE A 14 -36.87 0.33 13.98
N LYS A 15 -36.99 1.17 14.98
CA LYS A 15 -36.02 1.27 16.08
C LYS A 15 -35.88 -0.04 16.86
N HIS A 16 -36.99 -0.77 17.09
CA HIS A 16 -36.97 -2.08 17.76
C HIS A 16 -36.42 -3.21 16.90
N ALA A 17 -36.48 -3.10 15.58
CA ALA A 17 -36.01 -4.11 14.66
C ALA A 17 -34.47 -4.18 14.55
N TYR A 18 -33.75 -3.22 15.13
CA TYR A 18 -32.30 -3.15 15.15
C TYR A 18 -31.78 -3.05 16.58
N ASP A 19 -30.62 -3.66 16.82
CA ASP A 19 -29.76 -3.30 17.93
C ASP A 19 -28.79 -2.19 17.47
N ILE A 20 -28.76 -1.07 18.18
CA ILE A 20 -27.95 0.09 17.78
C ILE A 20 -26.46 -0.21 17.80
N ARG A 21 -25.99 -1.02 18.74
CA ARG A 21 -24.59 -1.44 18.80
C ARG A 21 -24.21 -2.23 17.57
N ASP A 22 -25.01 -3.30 17.27
CA ASP A 22 -24.76 -4.16 16.12
C ASP A 22 -24.83 -3.38 14.80
N TYR A 23 -25.73 -2.40 14.71
CA TYR A 23 -25.85 -1.54 13.55
C TYR A 23 -24.63 -0.63 13.39
N ILE A 24 -24.17 0.00 14.47
CA ILE A 24 -22.99 0.89 14.47
C ILE A 24 -21.71 0.09 14.21
N GLU A 25 -21.57 -1.10 14.77
CA GLU A 25 -20.48 -2.01 14.40
C GLU A 25 -20.58 -2.40 12.92
N ALA A 26 -21.80 -2.63 12.42
CA ALA A 26 -22.04 -2.88 11.01
C ALA A 26 -21.70 -1.67 10.11
N ALA A 27 -21.82 -0.48 10.59
CA ALA A 27 -21.38 0.74 9.89
C ALA A 27 -19.86 0.97 9.94
N GLY A 28 -19.06 0.03 10.50
CA GLY A 28 -17.59 0.10 10.47
C GLY A 28 -16.94 0.68 11.74
N VAL A 29 -17.70 0.97 12.78
CA VAL A 29 -17.14 1.45 14.05
C VAL A 29 -16.76 0.26 14.93
N THR A 30 -15.49 0.12 15.30
CA THR A 30 -15.06 -0.92 16.25
C THR A 30 -15.39 -0.46 17.67
N LEU A 31 -16.22 -1.24 18.37
CA LEU A 31 -16.67 -0.95 19.71
C LEU A 31 -16.02 -1.92 20.72
N LYS A 32 -15.48 -1.37 21.82
CA LYS A 32 -14.93 -2.13 22.96
C LYS A 32 -15.85 -1.96 24.17
N PRO A 33 -16.04 -2.99 25.02
CA PRO A 33 -16.84 -2.88 26.23
C PRO A 33 -16.32 -1.76 27.15
N ALA A 34 -17.22 -0.92 27.67
CA ALA A 34 -16.89 0.21 28.54
C ALA A 34 -17.74 0.28 29.82
N GLY A 35 -18.29 -0.86 30.25
CA GLY A 35 -19.17 -1.02 31.42
C GLY A 35 -20.49 -1.69 31.06
N ALA A 36 -21.39 -1.85 32.04
CA ALA A 36 -22.65 -2.54 31.86
C ALA A 36 -23.51 -1.92 30.73
N GLY A 37 -23.63 -2.64 29.59
CA GLY A 37 -24.44 -2.21 28.45
C GLY A 37 -23.87 -1.02 27.67
N ARG A 38 -22.60 -0.60 27.94
CA ARG A 38 -21.93 0.51 27.26
C ARG A 38 -20.73 0.06 26.47
N TRP A 39 -20.57 0.67 25.32
CA TRP A 39 -19.51 0.39 24.36
C TRP A 39 -18.83 1.69 23.96
N LYS A 40 -17.53 1.63 23.66
CA LYS A 40 -16.75 2.82 23.31
C LYS A 40 -15.89 2.55 22.09
N GLY A 41 -15.78 3.52 21.18
CA GLY A 41 -14.97 3.45 19.96
C GLY A 41 -14.53 4.81 19.47
N LEU A 42 -13.81 4.85 18.35
CA LEU A 42 -13.50 6.09 17.65
C LEU A 42 -14.76 6.63 16.95
N CYS A 43 -14.95 7.93 16.99
CA CYS A 43 -16.12 8.58 16.42
C CYS A 43 -16.15 8.48 14.89
N PRO A 44 -17.27 8.10 14.26
CA PRO A 44 -17.39 8.12 12.81
C PRO A 44 -17.59 9.52 12.21
N PHE A 45 -17.86 10.54 13.04
CA PHE A 45 -18.25 11.88 12.58
C PHE A 45 -17.13 12.92 12.67
N HIS A 46 -16.02 12.63 13.38
CA HIS A 46 -14.83 13.48 13.42
C HIS A 46 -13.57 12.65 13.63
N ASP A 47 -12.44 13.19 13.22
CA ASP A 47 -11.14 12.53 13.38
C ASP A 47 -10.66 12.67 14.84
N GLU A 48 -10.38 11.54 15.49
CA GLU A 48 -9.84 11.49 16.84
C GLU A 48 -8.87 10.31 17.00
N LYS A 49 -7.94 10.45 17.94
CA LYS A 49 -6.98 9.38 18.29
C LYS A 49 -7.39 8.61 19.54
N THR A 50 -8.21 9.22 20.39
CA THR A 50 -8.66 8.63 21.65
C THR A 50 -10.16 8.39 21.57
N PRO A 51 -10.65 7.17 21.83
CA PRO A 51 -12.06 6.87 21.74
C PRO A 51 -12.90 7.80 22.60
N SER A 52 -13.83 8.54 22.00
CA SER A 52 -14.80 9.40 22.69
C SER A 52 -16.25 9.07 22.33
N PHE A 53 -16.48 8.19 21.37
CA PHE A 53 -17.79 7.76 20.92
C PHE A 53 -18.30 6.62 21.80
N THR A 54 -19.42 6.83 22.46
CA THR A 54 -20.05 5.88 23.39
C THR A 54 -21.40 5.45 22.85
N VAL A 55 -21.68 4.14 22.86
CA VAL A 55 -22.99 3.55 22.54
C VAL A 55 -23.57 2.95 23.81
N ASP A 56 -24.81 3.26 24.13
CA ASP A 56 -25.56 2.70 25.25
C ASP A 56 -26.65 1.76 24.70
N GLU A 57 -26.41 0.47 24.86
CA GLU A 57 -27.27 -0.61 24.37
C GLU A 57 -28.61 -0.64 25.12
N SER A 58 -28.62 -0.25 26.38
CA SER A 58 -29.84 -0.23 27.19
C SER A 58 -30.79 0.91 26.80
N PHE A 59 -30.23 2.06 26.40
CA PHE A 59 -30.98 3.21 25.94
C PHE A 59 -31.08 3.33 24.41
N GLN A 60 -30.48 2.41 23.68
CA GLN A 60 -30.47 2.38 22.19
C GLN A 60 -30.08 3.76 21.61
N ASN A 61 -29.00 4.35 22.14
CA ASN A 61 -28.49 5.64 21.71
C ASN A 61 -26.95 5.68 21.67
N TYR A 62 -26.43 6.71 21.01
CA TYR A 62 -25.00 6.99 20.99
C TYR A 62 -24.72 8.44 21.41
N ARG A 63 -23.51 8.70 21.90
CA ARG A 63 -23.00 10.04 22.18
C ARG A 63 -21.48 10.07 21.99
N CYS A 64 -21.01 11.05 21.22
CA CYS A 64 -19.60 11.40 21.16
C CYS A 64 -19.29 12.55 22.13
N PHE A 65 -18.32 12.34 23.01
CA PHE A 65 -17.85 13.38 23.94
C PHE A 65 -16.79 14.29 23.32
N GLY A 66 -16.29 13.98 22.11
CA GLY A 66 -15.36 14.81 21.36
C GLY A 66 -16.05 15.90 20.54
N CYS A 67 -16.92 15.50 19.61
CA CYS A 67 -17.62 16.45 18.71
C CYS A 67 -19.05 16.78 19.13
N GLY A 68 -19.60 16.11 20.16
CA GLY A 68 -20.98 16.36 20.64
C GLY A 68 -22.08 15.63 19.85
N ALA A 69 -21.76 14.90 18.76
CA ALA A 69 -22.73 14.12 18.00
C ALA A 69 -23.47 13.14 18.93
N SER A 70 -24.78 13.06 18.84
CA SER A 70 -25.58 12.17 19.68
C SER A 70 -26.96 11.92 19.06
N GLY A 71 -27.50 10.74 19.28
CA GLY A 71 -28.81 10.38 18.75
C GLY A 71 -29.14 8.91 18.90
N ASP A 72 -30.17 8.49 18.18
CA ASP A 72 -30.60 7.11 18.03
C ASP A 72 -30.15 6.51 16.70
N LEU A 73 -30.62 5.31 16.38
CA LEU A 73 -30.36 4.62 15.13
C LEU A 73 -30.64 5.48 13.88
N ILE A 74 -31.79 6.20 13.86
CA ILE A 74 -32.17 6.97 12.68
C ILE A 74 -31.25 8.17 12.52
N THR A 75 -30.96 8.87 13.61
CA THR A 75 -30.03 10.01 13.63
C THR A 75 -28.61 9.56 13.22
N PHE A 76 -28.18 8.39 13.71
CA PHE A 76 -26.90 7.82 13.30
C PHE A 76 -26.86 7.59 11.78
N THR A 77 -27.91 6.98 11.22
CA THR A 77 -28.01 6.71 9.78
C THR A 77 -28.01 7.99 8.96
N GLN A 78 -28.73 9.03 9.43
CA GLN A 78 -28.75 10.35 8.77
C GLN A 78 -27.35 10.96 8.70
N GLU A 79 -26.65 11.04 9.81
CA GLU A 79 -25.34 11.67 9.91
C GLU A 79 -24.25 10.86 9.23
N HIS A 80 -24.28 9.52 9.37
CA HIS A 80 -23.27 8.63 8.81
C HIS A 80 -23.38 8.53 7.29
N ASP A 81 -24.58 8.40 6.75
CA ASP A 81 -24.82 8.18 5.32
C ASP A 81 -25.12 9.50 4.58
N GLY A 82 -25.31 10.62 5.31
CA GLY A 82 -25.63 11.93 4.75
C GLY A 82 -27.06 12.00 4.21
N LEU A 83 -28.01 11.33 4.87
CA LEU A 83 -29.40 11.18 4.42
C LEU A 83 -30.35 12.14 5.15
N GLY A 84 -31.45 12.51 4.46
CA GLY A 84 -32.60 13.13 5.11
C GLY A 84 -33.32 12.16 6.07
N PHE A 85 -34.12 12.67 7.00
CA PHE A 85 -34.85 11.84 7.97
C PHE A 85 -35.71 10.77 7.30
N MET A 86 -36.51 11.16 6.28
CA MET A 86 -37.38 10.21 5.58
C MET A 86 -36.60 9.19 4.77
N ASP A 87 -35.46 9.59 4.19
CA ASP A 87 -34.61 8.69 3.41
C ASP A 87 -33.96 7.65 4.32
N ALA A 88 -33.40 8.07 5.47
CA ALA A 88 -32.85 7.16 6.46
C ALA A 88 -33.93 6.20 7.01
N LEU A 89 -35.11 6.71 7.32
CA LEU A 89 -36.22 5.92 7.80
C LEU A 89 -36.68 4.88 6.75
N THR A 90 -36.84 5.31 5.49
CA THR A 90 -37.27 4.44 4.39
C THR A 90 -36.21 3.36 4.12
N MET A 91 -34.94 3.71 4.20
CA MET A 91 -33.84 2.75 4.03
C MET A 91 -33.85 1.68 5.12
N LEU A 92 -34.01 2.09 6.39
CA LEU A 92 -34.08 1.15 7.52
C LEU A 92 -35.32 0.27 7.47
N ALA A 93 -36.48 0.86 7.12
CA ALA A 93 -37.74 0.13 6.95
C ALA A 93 -37.64 -0.94 5.86
N ALA A 94 -37.09 -0.56 4.70
CA ALA A 94 -36.91 -1.48 3.57
C ALA A 94 -36.02 -2.67 3.92
N ASP A 95 -34.99 -2.45 4.74
CA ASP A 95 -34.09 -3.51 5.20
C ASP A 95 -34.79 -4.60 6.04
N LYS A 96 -35.79 -4.20 6.79
CA LYS A 96 -36.58 -5.11 7.67
C LYS A 96 -37.95 -5.48 7.12
N GLY A 97 -38.30 -4.99 5.92
CA GLY A 97 -39.62 -5.24 5.32
C GLY A 97 -40.76 -4.53 6.07
N ILE A 98 -40.47 -3.45 6.82
CA ILE A 98 -41.46 -2.66 7.55
C ILE A 98 -42.11 -1.65 6.59
N VAL A 99 -43.44 -1.57 6.61
CA VAL A 99 -44.18 -0.64 5.76
C VAL A 99 -44.38 0.67 6.51
N ILE A 100 -43.88 1.78 5.98
CA ILE A 100 -44.14 3.11 6.47
C ILE A 100 -45.47 3.60 5.88
N PRO A 101 -46.50 3.93 6.68
CA PRO A 101 -47.74 4.50 6.17
C PRO A 101 -47.50 5.83 5.46
N ASP A 102 -48.18 6.03 4.32
CA ASP A 102 -48.04 7.22 3.46
C ASP A 102 -48.56 8.46 4.24
N THR A 103 -47.65 9.29 4.70
CA THR A 103 -48.03 10.58 5.30
C THR A 103 -48.16 11.62 4.20
N LYS A 104 -49.38 11.87 3.75
CA LYS A 104 -49.72 12.91 2.80
C LYS A 104 -49.54 14.32 3.38
N ASN A 105 -48.31 14.71 3.71
CA ASN A 105 -47.93 16.10 3.85
C ASN A 105 -47.00 16.51 2.71
N LYS A 106 -47.56 16.65 1.52
CA LYS A 106 -46.91 17.32 0.39
C LYS A 106 -46.65 18.77 0.75
N LYS A 107 -45.46 19.11 1.17
CA LYS A 107 -44.93 20.49 1.18
C LYS A 107 -43.50 20.60 0.61
N ASP A 108 -42.88 19.50 0.22
CA ASP A 108 -41.63 19.57 -0.53
C ASP A 108 -41.84 18.84 -1.87
N ASP A 109 -41.81 19.57 -2.97
CA ASP A 109 -41.88 19.06 -4.36
C ASP A 109 -40.62 18.30 -4.81
N THR A 110 -39.79 17.86 -3.91
CA THR A 110 -38.67 16.96 -4.20
C THR A 110 -39.20 15.53 -4.28
N PRO A 111 -39.05 14.84 -5.42
CA PRO A 111 -39.47 13.44 -5.52
C PRO A 111 -38.73 12.61 -4.48
N SER A 112 -39.45 11.99 -3.54
CA SER A 112 -38.84 11.11 -2.56
C SER A 112 -38.22 9.89 -3.27
N ILE A 113 -36.95 9.60 -3.01
CA ILE A 113 -36.25 8.44 -3.57
C ILE A 113 -36.78 7.17 -2.90
N ASP A 114 -37.30 6.25 -3.70
CA ASP A 114 -37.73 4.93 -3.22
C ASP A 114 -36.49 3.99 -3.08
N TYR A 115 -35.80 4.09 -1.94
CA TYR A 115 -34.64 3.26 -1.63
C TYR A 115 -34.96 1.75 -1.62
N ALA A 116 -36.19 1.35 -1.28
CA ALA A 116 -36.61 -0.06 -1.29
C ALA A 116 -36.63 -0.59 -2.73
N ALA A 117 -37.27 0.15 -3.64
CA ALA A 117 -37.30 -0.22 -5.05
C ALA A 117 -35.89 -0.22 -5.68
N LEU A 118 -35.02 0.74 -5.31
CA LEU A 118 -33.64 0.78 -5.80
C LEU A 118 -32.85 -0.45 -5.32
N ARG A 119 -32.91 -0.81 -4.02
CA ARG A 119 -32.23 -2.00 -3.48
C ARG A 119 -32.71 -3.29 -4.12
N GLU A 120 -34.01 -3.45 -4.30
CA GLU A 120 -34.59 -4.61 -4.97
C GLU A 120 -34.16 -4.69 -6.45
N CYS A 121 -34.09 -3.59 -7.16
CA CYS A 121 -33.62 -3.54 -8.54
C CYS A 121 -32.15 -3.94 -8.64
N VAL A 122 -31.27 -3.40 -7.79
CA VAL A 122 -29.84 -3.76 -7.76
C VAL A 122 -29.67 -5.24 -7.39
N ARG A 123 -30.47 -5.76 -6.44
CA ARG A 123 -30.47 -7.19 -6.06
C ARG A 123 -30.90 -8.07 -7.23
N ALA A 124 -31.94 -7.67 -7.98
CA ALA A 124 -32.39 -8.40 -9.17
C ALA A 124 -31.31 -8.42 -10.26
N ALA A 125 -30.60 -7.30 -10.48
CA ALA A 125 -29.48 -7.21 -11.39
C ALA A 125 -28.31 -8.11 -10.95
N ALA A 126 -27.98 -8.12 -9.66
CA ALA A 126 -26.94 -8.99 -9.11
C ALA A 126 -27.25 -10.47 -9.35
N ASN A 127 -28.49 -10.89 -9.07
CA ASN A 127 -28.95 -12.26 -9.31
C ASN A 127 -28.94 -12.62 -10.80
N TYR A 128 -29.26 -11.67 -11.68
CA TYR A 128 -29.18 -11.86 -13.12
C TYR A 128 -27.72 -12.13 -13.53
N PHE A 129 -26.78 -11.28 -13.19
CA PHE A 129 -25.36 -11.44 -13.54
C PHE A 129 -24.77 -12.74 -12.96
N TRP A 130 -25.13 -13.10 -11.73
CA TRP A 130 -24.71 -14.35 -11.11
C TRP A 130 -25.23 -15.58 -11.87
N THR A 131 -26.53 -15.57 -12.26
CA THR A 131 -27.13 -16.65 -13.03
C THR A 131 -26.48 -16.78 -14.40
N GLN A 132 -26.22 -15.64 -15.07
CA GLN A 132 -25.52 -15.66 -16.35
C GLN A 132 -24.13 -16.29 -16.23
N TYR A 133 -23.34 -15.91 -15.23
CA TYR A 133 -21.99 -16.45 -15.01
C TYR A 133 -22.03 -17.96 -14.71
N ARG A 134 -22.91 -18.40 -13.85
CA ARG A 134 -23.05 -19.82 -13.47
C ARG A 134 -23.41 -20.76 -14.61
N ASN A 135 -24.05 -20.25 -15.62
CA ASN A 135 -24.46 -21.00 -16.80
C ASN A 135 -23.43 -21.00 -17.94
N LEU A 136 -22.27 -20.35 -17.74
CA LEU A 136 -21.22 -20.29 -18.75
C LEU A 136 -20.46 -21.63 -18.82
N PRO A 137 -20.05 -22.06 -20.02
CA PRO A 137 -19.12 -23.17 -20.16
C PRO A 137 -17.71 -22.77 -19.69
N GLU A 138 -16.89 -23.75 -19.32
CA GLU A 138 -15.52 -23.51 -18.81
C GLU A 138 -14.63 -22.75 -19.81
N GLU A 139 -14.88 -22.92 -21.10
CA GLU A 139 -14.13 -22.26 -22.18
C GLU A 139 -14.51 -20.80 -22.39
N HIS A 140 -15.60 -20.33 -21.74
CA HIS A 140 -16.04 -18.95 -21.93
C HIS A 140 -14.97 -17.94 -21.42
N PRO A 141 -14.73 -16.81 -22.13
CA PRO A 141 -13.73 -15.84 -21.75
C PRO A 141 -13.83 -15.33 -20.30
N ALA A 142 -15.04 -15.19 -19.76
CA ALA A 142 -15.26 -14.78 -18.38
C ALA A 142 -14.76 -15.82 -17.36
N VAL A 143 -14.92 -17.11 -17.65
CA VAL A 143 -14.43 -18.20 -16.79
C VAL A 143 -12.92 -18.33 -16.93
N ARG A 144 -12.42 -18.26 -18.17
CA ARG A 144 -10.97 -18.30 -18.45
C ARG A 144 -10.22 -17.13 -17.81
N GLU A 145 -10.81 -15.94 -17.75
CA GLU A 145 -10.19 -14.78 -17.11
C GLU A 145 -9.93 -15.01 -15.61
N VAL A 146 -10.79 -15.76 -14.95
CA VAL A 146 -10.63 -16.16 -13.54
C VAL A 146 -9.64 -17.31 -13.40
N THR A 147 -9.81 -18.39 -14.18
CA THR A 147 -8.99 -19.60 -14.07
C THR A 147 -7.55 -19.38 -14.51
N SER A 148 -7.31 -18.52 -15.52
CA SER A 148 -5.96 -18.14 -15.94
C SER A 148 -5.15 -17.42 -14.87
N ARG A 149 -5.81 -16.90 -13.82
CA ARG A 149 -5.21 -16.28 -12.63
C ARG A 149 -5.08 -17.26 -11.46
N GLY A 150 -5.36 -18.54 -11.69
CA GLY A 150 -5.34 -19.56 -10.65
C GLY A 150 -6.42 -19.38 -9.58
N LEU A 151 -7.47 -18.59 -9.83
CA LEU A 151 -8.55 -18.32 -8.89
C LEU A 151 -9.72 -19.29 -9.06
N ASN A 152 -10.49 -19.47 -8.00
CA ASN A 152 -11.64 -20.37 -8.01
C ASN A 152 -12.85 -19.75 -8.74
N PRO A 153 -13.23 -20.23 -9.94
CA PRO A 153 -14.36 -19.69 -10.69
C PRO A 153 -15.71 -19.92 -10.01
N ASN A 154 -15.78 -20.87 -9.05
CA ASN A 154 -17.00 -21.22 -8.34
C ASN A 154 -17.14 -20.55 -6.96
N SER A 155 -16.30 -19.56 -6.64
CA SER A 155 -16.31 -18.85 -5.36
C SER A 155 -17.59 -18.05 -5.07
N GLY A 156 -18.44 -17.82 -6.07
CA GLY A 156 -19.65 -17.01 -5.97
C GLY A 156 -19.38 -15.49 -6.02
N MET A 157 -18.15 -15.08 -6.25
CA MET A 157 -17.74 -13.66 -6.28
C MET A 157 -17.93 -13.02 -7.66
N TYR A 158 -18.29 -13.78 -8.68
CA TYR A 158 -18.33 -13.36 -10.07
C TYR A 158 -19.74 -13.37 -10.66
N GLY A 159 -19.99 -12.41 -11.54
CA GLY A 159 -21.14 -12.34 -12.42
C GLY A 159 -20.69 -12.15 -13.86
N TYR A 160 -21.61 -12.26 -14.80
CA TYR A 160 -21.37 -11.97 -16.20
C TYR A 160 -22.49 -11.10 -16.77
N ALA A 161 -22.10 -10.01 -17.41
CA ALA A 161 -23.00 -9.19 -18.22
C ALA A 161 -22.89 -9.67 -19.68
N PRO A 162 -23.96 -10.27 -20.26
CA PRO A 162 -23.97 -10.71 -21.66
C PRO A 162 -23.63 -9.60 -22.66
N GLU A 163 -23.28 -9.99 -23.88
CA GLU A 163 -22.91 -9.02 -24.94
C GLU A 163 -24.09 -8.21 -25.49
N GLY A 164 -25.32 -8.59 -25.16
CA GLY A 164 -26.53 -7.87 -25.50
C GLY A 164 -26.55 -6.47 -24.88
N ARG A 165 -27.21 -5.56 -25.59
CA ARG A 165 -27.27 -4.15 -25.16
C ARG A 165 -28.46 -3.82 -24.26
N THR A 166 -29.45 -4.71 -24.14
CA THR A 166 -30.71 -4.49 -23.41
C THR A 166 -31.18 -5.71 -22.65
N ASP A 167 -30.36 -6.73 -22.49
CA ASP A 167 -30.75 -8.02 -21.88
C ASP A 167 -31.10 -7.85 -20.42
N LEU A 168 -30.27 -7.13 -19.66
CA LEU A 168 -30.53 -6.79 -18.26
C LEU A 168 -31.76 -5.87 -18.14
N TYR A 169 -31.86 -4.85 -18.99
CA TYR A 169 -33.02 -3.94 -19.01
C TYR A 169 -34.33 -4.72 -19.20
N GLN A 170 -34.40 -5.61 -20.21
CA GLN A 170 -35.59 -6.45 -20.45
C GLN A 170 -35.90 -7.36 -19.27
N HIS A 171 -34.86 -7.96 -18.67
CA HIS A 171 -35.04 -8.78 -17.47
C HIS A 171 -35.65 -7.97 -16.32
N LEU A 172 -35.11 -6.77 -16.02
CA LEU A 172 -35.64 -5.91 -14.96
C LEU A 172 -37.06 -5.41 -15.24
N LYS A 173 -37.36 -5.08 -16.50
CA LYS A 173 -38.73 -4.75 -16.93
C LYS A 173 -39.70 -5.90 -16.70
N SER A 174 -39.30 -7.13 -17.01
CA SER A 174 -40.13 -8.33 -16.76
C SER A 174 -40.40 -8.59 -15.27
N LYS A 175 -39.56 -8.05 -14.38
CA LYS A 175 -39.74 -8.07 -12.93
C LYS A 175 -40.62 -6.92 -12.42
N GLY A 176 -41.06 -6.00 -13.27
CA GLY A 176 -41.97 -4.92 -12.94
C GLY A 176 -41.30 -3.61 -12.52
N PHE A 177 -39.97 -3.49 -12.63
CA PHE A 177 -39.30 -2.22 -12.30
C PHE A 177 -39.61 -1.12 -13.30
N SER A 178 -39.77 0.12 -12.82
CA SER A 178 -39.96 1.30 -13.66
C SER A 178 -38.65 1.69 -14.35
N ASP A 179 -38.72 2.40 -15.47
CA ASP A 179 -37.54 2.91 -16.17
C ASP A 179 -36.73 3.85 -15.26
N ASP A 180 -37.40 4.68 -14.48
CA ASP A 180 -36.74 5.63 -13.56
C ASP A 180 -35.98 4.91 -12.45
N THR A 181 -36.57 3.86 -11.86
CA THR A 181 -35.88 3.00 -10.88
C THR A 181 -34.64 2.38 -11.49
N ILE A 182 -34.75 1.77 -12.69
CA ILE A 182 -33.63 1.10 -13.36
C ILE A 182 -32.50 2.08 -13.66
N ILE A 183 -32.81 3.27 -14.17
CA ILE A 183 -31.80 4.29 -14.49
C ILE A 183 -31.17 4.85 -13.22
N THR A 184 -31.96 5.12 -12.18
CA THR A 184 -31.46 5.67 -10.90
C THR A 184 -30.49 4.71 -10.20
N THR A 185 -30.62 3.39 -10.38
CA THR A 185 -29.65 2.41 -9.88
C THR A 185 -28.32 2.40 -10.65
N GLY A 186 -28.25 3.03 -11.82
CA GLY A 186 -27.06 3.06 -12.68
C GLY A 186 -26.71 1.74 -13.35
N VAL A 187 -27.59 0.71 -13.28
CA VAL A 187 -27.39 -0.58 -13.98
C VAL A 187 -27.70 -0.48 -15.48
N CYS A 188 -28.50 0.51 -15.86
CA CYS A 188 -28.77 0.89 -17.24
C CYS A 188 -28.58 2.40 -17.40
N SER A 189 -28.41 2.86 -18.61
CA SER A 189 -28.25 4.28 -18.93
C SER A 189 -29.16 4.66 -20.13
N ARG A 190 -29.59 5.92 -20.15
CA ARG A 190 -30.35 6.47 -21.26
C ARG A 190 -29.39 7.05 -22.30
N THR A 191 -29.52 6.63 -23.55
CA THR A 191 -28.76 7.20 -24.68
C THR A 191 -29.31 8.60 -25.05
N GLU A 192 -28.54 9.37 -25.80
CA GLU A 192 -29.00 10.68 -26.34
C GLU A 192 -30.28 10.58 -27.17
N ARG A 193 -30.52 9.42 -27.79
CA ARG A 193 -31.74 9.14 -28.56
C ARG A 193 -32.93 8.67 -27.71
N GLY A 194 -32.78 8.66 -26.38
CA GLY A 194 -33.82 8.27 -25.43
C GLY A 194 -33.94 6.78 -25.14
N SER A 195 -33.26 5.91 -25.88
CA SER A 195 -33.26 4.44 -25.62
C SER A 195 -32.54 4.10 -24.34
N ILE A 196 -33.03 3.10 -23.62
CA ILE A 196 -32.37 2.58 -22.41
C ILE A 196 -31.53 1.38 -22.82
N ILE A 197 -30.25 1.38 -22.38
CA ILE A 197 -29.28 0.32 -22.65
C ILE A 197 -28.61 -0.11 -21.36
N ASP A 198 -28.13 -1.35 -21.32
CA ASP A 198 -27.37 -1.91 -20.23
C ASP A 198 -26.04 -1.15 -20.06
N PHE A 199 -25.65 -0.91 -18.82
CA PHE A 199 -24.42 -0.17 -18.55
C PHE A 199 -23.18 -1.02 -18.84
N TRP A 200 -23.25 -2.33 -18.56
CA TRP A 200 -22.21 -3.30 -18.90
C TRP A 200 -22.70 -4.26 -19.97
N SER A 201 -21.81 -4.55 -20.92
CA SER A 201 -22.04 -5.56 -21.96
C SER A 201 -20.72 -6.30 -22.20
N GLY A 202 -20.74 -7.63 -22.27
CA GLY A 202 -19.57 -8.47 -22.49
C GLY A 202 -18.51 -8.35 -21.38
N ARG A 203 -18.93 -8.23 -20.11
CA ARG A 203 -17.99 -7.98 -19.00
C ARG A 203 -18.13 -9.00 -17.88
N LEU A 204 -16.97 -9.34 -17.28
CA LEU A 204 -16.94 -10.02 -15.99
C LEU A 204 -17.31 -9.02 -14.91
N ILE A 205 -18.26 -9.38 -14.05
CA ILE A 205 -18.84 -8.50 -13.02
C ILE A 205 -18.38 -8.90 -11.63
N PHE A 206 -17.98 -7.91 -10.84
CA PHE A 206 -17.71 -8.00 -9.40
C PHE A 206 -18.77 -7.23 -8.63
N TYR A 207 -19.25 -7.80 -7.54
CA TYR A 207 -20.29 -7.21 -6.70
C TYR A 207 -19.68 -6.26 -5.69
N ILE A 208 -20.16 -5.02 -5.63
CA ILE A 208 -19.77 -4.04 -4.62
C ILE A 208 -20.87 -4.01 -3.55
N GLN A 209 -20.48 -4.27 -2.32
CA GLN A 209 -21.38 -4.38 -1.19
C GLN A 209 -21.19 -3.22 -0.21
N ASP A 210 -22.29 -2.79 0.42
CA ASP A 210 -22.23 -1.85 1.55
C ASP A 210 -21.71 -2.55 2.83
N THR A 211 -21.59 -1.80 3.91
CA THR A 211 -21.13 -2.30 5.21
C THR A 211 -21.98 -3.42 5.78
N MET A 212 -23.25 -3.50 5.35
CA MET A 212 -24.23 -4.54 5.75
C MET A 212 -24.16 -5.78 4.85
N GLY A 213 -23.33 -5.80 3.82
CA GLY A 213 -23.19 -6.92 2.88
C GLY A 213 -24.23 -6.93 1.76
N LYS A 214 -24.99 -5.84 1.57
CA LYS A 214 -25.94 -5.73 0.47
C LYS A 214 -25.27 -5.15 -0.76
N VAL A 215 -25.56 -5.71 -1.93
CA VAL A 215 -25.02 -5.21 -3.20
C VAL A 215 -25.61 -3.83 -3.47
N VAL A 216 -24.73 -2.85 -3.69
CA VAL A 216 -25.08 -1.44 -3.96
C VAL A 216 -24.56 -0.96 -5.31
N GLY A 217 -23.69 -1.75 -5.95
CA GLY A 217 -23.10 -1.42 -7.24
C GLY A 217 -22.26 -2.58 -7.78
N PHE A 218 -21.62 -2.35 -8.90
CA PHE A 218 -20.85 -3.34 -9.63
C PHE A 218 -19.58 -2.74 -10.20
N SER A 219 -18.58 -3.60 -10.43
CA SER A 219 -17.40 -3.31 -11.23
C SER A 219 -17.33 -4.30 -12.38
N GLY A 220 -17.22 -3.82 -13.61
CA GLY A 220 -17.19 -4.65 -14.81
C GLY A 220 -15.82 -4.65 -15.48
N ARG A 221 -15.12 -5.81 -15.51
CA ARG A 221 -13.87 -5.99 -16.22
C ARG A 221 -14.12 -6.35 -17.69
N ARG A 222 -13.46 -5.64 -18.60
CA ARG A 222 -13.51 -5.91 -20.04
C ARG A 222 -12.91 -7.28 -20.35
N LEU A 223 -13.60 -8.06 -21.18
CA LEU A 223 -13.18 -9.38 -21.64
C LEU A 223 -12.71 -9.40 -23.10
N TYR A 224 -13.16 -8.44 -23.89
CA TYR A 224 -12.88 -8.39 -25.33
C TYR A 224 -12.11 -7.13 -25.71
N ASP A 225 -11.10 -7.25 -26.56
CA ASP A 225 -10.27 -6.12 -26.99
C ASP A 225 -10.99 -5.16 -27.96
N THR A 226 -12.14 -5.57 -28.48
CA THR A 226 -12.97 -4.76 -29.38
C THR A 226 -13.70 -3.62 -28.68
N ASP A 227 -13.80 -3.62 -27.37
CA ASP A 227 -14.47 -2.57 -26.57
C ASP A 227 -13.49 -1.48 -26.13
N PHE A 228 -13.03 -0.66 -27.06
CA PHE A 228 -12.09 0.44 -26.80
C PHE A 228 -12.72 1.68 -26.16
N LYS A 229 -14.05 1.78 -26.10
CA LYS A 229 -14.74 2.99 -25.66
C LYS A 229 -14.78 3.17 -24.14
N GLN A 230 -14.54 2.10 -23.39
CA GLN A 230 -14.57 2.07 -21.92
C GLN A 230 -13.32 1.42 -21.35
N GLY A 231 -12.86 1.90 -20.20
CA GLY A 231 -11.64 1.39 -19.54
C GLY A 231 -11.66 -0.11 -19.24
N LYS A 232 -10.50 -0.65 -18.88
CA LYS A 232 -10.29 -2.06 -18.47
C LYS A 232 -11.28 -2.47 -17.37
N TYR A 233 -11.49 -1.58 -16.37
CA TYR A 233 -12.52 -1.70 -15.35
C TYR A 233 -13.47 -0.50 -15.42
N VAL A 234 -14.76 -0.76 -15.27
CA VAL A 234 -15.80 0.27 -15.22
C VAL A 234 -16.70 -0.02 -14.02
N ASN A 235 -16.70 0.91 -13.06
CA ASN A 235 -17.55 0.84 -11.87
C ASN A 235 -18.91 1.48 -12.13
N SER A 236 -19.90 1.13 -11.30
CA SER A 236 -21.18 1.84 -11.25
C SER A 236 -20.97 3.35 -11.20
N PRO A 237 -21.81 4.14 -11.86
CA PRO A 237 -21.86 5.58 -11.63
C PRO A 237 -22.28 5.88 -10.20
N ALA A 238 -22.09 7.12 -9.75
CA ALA A 238 -22.64 7.56 -8.46
C ALA A 238 -24.17 7.48 -8.47
N THR A 239 -24.73 6.87 -7.44
CA THR A 239 -26.17 6.68 -7.28
C THR A 239 -26.56 6.95 -5.82
N PRO A 240 -27.86 7.04 -5.49
CA PRO A 240 -28.27 7.14 -4.08
C PRO A 240 -27.76 6.00 -3.19
N LEU A 241 -27.48 4.82 -3.77
CA LEU A 241 -26.95 3.64 -3.05
C LEU A 241 -25.42 3.52 -3.09
N PHE A 242 -24.74 4.21 -4.03
CA PHE A 242 -23.33 3.94 -4.30
C PHE A 242 -22.51 5.23 -4.46
N HIS A 243 -21.58 5.43 -3.55
CA HIS A 243 -20.57 6.48 -3.59
C HIS A 243 -19.17 5.86 -3.49
N LYS A 244 -18.46 5.74 -4.61
CA LYS A 244 -17.19 5.01 -4.67
C LYS A 244 -16.08 5.56 -3.76
N SER A 245 -16.13 6.84 -3.40
CA SER A 245 -15.18 7.45 -2.45
C SER A 245 -15.38 7.00 -1.00
N LYS A 246 -16.53 6.44 -0.66
CA LYS A 246 -16.90 6.02 0.71
C LYS A 246 -16.93 4.50 0.90
N ILE A 247 -16.84 3.72 -0.18
CA ILE A 247 -17.01 2.27 -0.18
C ILE A 247 -15.70 1.59 -0.55
N LEU A 248 -15.43 0.44 0.06
CA LEU A 248 -14.34 -0.46 -0.27
C LEU A 248 -14.89 -1.79 -0.79
N TYR A 249 -14.24 -2.35 -1.80
CA TYR A 249 -14.55 -3.70 -2.27
C TYR A 249 -14.23 -4.73 -1.19
N ASN A 250 -15.06 -5.75 -1.03
CA ASN A 250 -14.94 -6.85 -0.06
C ASN A 250 -15.05 -6.46 1.43
N LEU A 251 -15.54 -5.27 1.74
CA LEU A 251 -15.61 -4.72 3.10
C LEU A 251 -16.33 -5.64 4.11
N PRO A 252 -17.52 -6.25 3.81
CA PRO A 252 -18.22 -7.10 4.78
C PRO A 252 -17.44 -8.35 5.16
N GLN A 253 -16.72 -8.96 4.20
CA GLN A 253 -15.93 -10.15 4.46
C GLN A 253 -14.66 -9.80 5.25
N ALA A 254 -14.00 -8.70 4.90
CA ALA A 254 -12.84 -8.20 5.64
C ALA A 254 -13.18 -7.96 7.11
N ARG A 255 -14.34 -7.36 7.41
CA ARG A 255 -14.82 -7.13 8.79
C ARG A 255 -15.03 -8.43 9.57
N LYS A 256 -15.59 -9.45 8.95
CA LYS A 256 -15.76 -10.76 9.62
C LYS A 256 -14.40 -11.34 10.03
N ASN A 257 -13.40 -11.20 9.18
CA ASN A 257 -12.06 -11.74 9.41
C ASN A 257 -11.23 -10.87 10.38
N LEU A 258 -11.50 -9.56 10.49
CA LEU A 258 -10.86 -8.68 11.48
C LEU A 258 -11.24 -9.03 12.93
N LYS A 259 -12.31 -9.77 13.18
CA LYS A 259 -12.63 -10.29 14.54
C LYS A 259 -11.56 -11.24 15.08
N THR A 260 -10.77 -11.83 14.20
CA THR A 260 -9.69 -12.79 14.52
C THR A 260 -8.30 -12.27 14.16
N SER A 261 -8.19 -11.08 13.54
CA SER A 261 -6.94 -10.45 13.11
C SER A 261 -6.96 -8.96 13.43
N SER A 262 -5.83 -8.40 13.84
CA SER A 262 -5.67 -6.94 14.02
C SER A 262 -5.13 -6.24 12.77
N THR A 263 -4.96 -6.96 11.65
CA THR A 263 -4.37 -6.44 10.41
C THR A 263 -5.38 -6.46 9.27
N LEU A 264 -5.59 -5.29 8.66
CA LEU A 264 -6.38 -5.11 7.44
C LEU A 264 -5.43 -4.91 6.26
N TYR A 265 -5.61 -5.70 5.22
CA TYR A 265 -4.85 -5.55 3.98
C TYR A 265 -5.65 -4.73 2.97
N VAL A 266 -4.96 -3.89 2.20
CA VAL A 266 -5.55 -3.05 1.15
C VAL A 266 -4.82 -3.33 -0.16
N ALA A 267 -5.50 -3.92 -1.13
CA ALA A 267 -4.98 -4.22 -2.45
C ALA A 267 -5.42 -3.18 -3.49
N GLU A 268 -4.81 -3.19 -4.68
CA GLU A 268 -5.15 -2.24 -5.75
C GLU A 268 -6.45 -2.60 -6.46
N GLY A 269 -6.68 -3.89 -6.74
CA GLY A 269 -7.79 -4.36 -7.54
C GLY A 269 -8.60 -5.50 -6.95
N GLN A 270 -9.71 -5.81 -7.62
CA GLN A 270 -10.63 -6.87 -7.18
C GLN A 270 -10.00 -8.27 -7.26
N PHE A 271 -9.20 -8.53 -8.29
CA PHE A 271 -8.53 -9.82 -8.42
C PHE A 271 -7.48 -10.03 -7.32
N ASP A 272 -6.75 -8.97 -6.95
CA ASP A 272 -5.74 -9.04 -5.89
C ASP A 272 -6.38 -9.33 -4.54
N VAL A 273 -7.54 -8.71 -4.27
CA VAL A 273 -8.35 -9.04 -3.08
C VAL A 273 -8.74 -10.50 -3.06
N ILE A 274 -9.19 -11.05 -4.20
CA ILE A 274 -9.61 -12.44 -4.27
C ILE A 274 -8.39 -13.37 -4.12
N ALA A 275 -7.26 -13.05 -4.76
CA ALA A 275 -6.02 -13.81 -4.64
C ALA A 275 -5.52 -13.88 -3.20
N LEU A 276 -5.50 -12.74 -2.50
CA LEU A 276 -5.12 -12.65 -1.09
C LEU A 276 -6.12 -13.42 -0.20
N ALA A 277 -7.43 -13.25 -0.43
CA ALA A 277 -8.46 -13.94 0.35
C ALA A 277 -8.39 -15.46 0.19
N GLU A 278 -8.23 -15.98 -1.04
CA GLU A 278 -8.06 -17.40 -1.32
C GLU A 278 -6.71 -17.96 -0.84
N SER A 279 -5.73 -17.09 -0.57
CA SER A 279 -4.44 -17.43 0.08
C SER A 279 -4.51 -17.38 1.62
N GLY A 280 -5.70 -17.19 2.20
CA GLY A 280 -5.91 -17.20 3.66
C GLY A 280 -5.76 -15.82 4.32
N ILE A 281 -5.70 -14.74 3.56
CA ILE A 281 -5.72 -13.35 4.07
C ILE A 281 -7.15 -12.81 3.90
N GLY A 282 -8.04 -13.22 4.80
CA GLY A 282 -9.46 -12.89 4.69
C GLY A 282 -9.81 -11.42 5.01
N ALA A 283 -8.99 -10.72 5.79
CA ALA A 283 -9.19 -9.31 6.12
C ALA A 283 -8.56 -8.39 5.05
N VAL A 284 -9.07 -8.43 3.82
CA VAL A 284 -8.55 -7.69 2.67
C VAL A 284 -9.65 -6.92 1.95
N VAL A 285 -9.33 -5.68 1.53
CA VAL A 285 -10.21 -4.77 0.79
C VAL A 285 -9.48 -4.13 -0.38
N ALA A 286 -10.20 -3.49 -1.30
CA ALA A 286 -9.60 -2.62 -2.33
C ALA A 286 -10.41 -1.34 -2.52
N GLY A 287 -9.74 -0.29 -2.99
CA GLY A 287 -10.38 0.87 -3.59
C GLY A 287 -11.08 0.51 -4.90
N LEU A 288 -11.86 1.44 -5.45
CA LEU A 288 -12.65 1.21 -6.66
C LEU A 288 -12.10 2.01 -7.85
N GLY A 289 -10.82 1.80 -8.19
CA GLY A 289 -10.20 2.40 -9.38
C GLY A 289 -10.05 3.93 -9.31
N THR A 290 -9.91 4.47 -8.11
CA THR A 290 -9.50 5.85 -7.83
C THR A 290 -8.40 5.82 -6.79
N ALA A 291 -7.65 6.91 -6.65
CA ALA A 291 -6.76 7.07 -5.51
C ALA A 291 -7.54 6.80 -4.20
N PHE A 292 -6.89 6.13 -3.26
CA PHE A 292 -7.46 5.82 -1.95
C PHE A 292 -7.82 7.12 -1.23
N THR A 293 -9.07 7.23 -0.78
CA THR A 293 -9.61 8.50 -0.27
C THR A 293 -9.45 8.66 1.24
N PRO A 294 -9.48 9.91 1.77
CA PRO A 294 -9.50 10.14 3.22
C PRO A 294 -10.64 9.41 3.94
N GLU A 295 -11.83 9.34 3.32
CA GLU A 295 -13.00 8.65 3.88
C GLU A 295 -12.76 7.13 3.97
N GLN A 296 -12.16 6.54 2.92
CA GLN A 296 -11.76 5.14 2.93
C GLN A 296 -10.67 4.88 3.99
N GLY A 297 -9.70 5.78 4.12
CA GLY A 297 -8.67 5.71 5.16
C GLY A 297 -9.24 5.79 6.57
N SER A 298 -10.15 6.72 6.82
CA SER A 298 -10.87 6.84 8.09
C SER A 298 -11.70 5.60 8.40
N LEU A 299 -12.35 5.01 7.38
CA LEU A 299 -13.06 3.73 7.52
C LEU A 299 -12.12 2.60 7.93
N CYS A 300 -10.99 2.41 7.22
CA CYS A 300 -10.00 1.39 7.55
C CYS A 300 -9.44 1.59 8.96
N ARG A 301 -9.11 2.85 9.34
CA ARG A 301 -8.57 3.17 10.67
C ARG A 301 -9.55 2.82 11.79
N ARG A 302 -10.84 3.10 11.60
CA ARG A 302 -11.89 2.70 12.56
C ARG A 302 -12.03 1.18 12.67
N MET A 303 -11.92 0.47 11.52
CA MET A 303 -12.05 -0.99 11.50
C MET A 303 -10.94 -1.70 12.27
N VAL A 304 -9.68 -1.24 12.15
CA VAL A 304 -8.55 -1.89 12.83
C VAL A 304 -8.41 -1.45 14.30
N GLY A 305 -8.99 -0.32 14.70
CA GLY A 305 -8.86 0.22 16.06
C GLY A 305 -7.45 0.75 16.36
N ASP A 306 -7.16 1.02 17.64
CA ASP A 306 -5.93 1.72 18.05
C ASP A 306 -4.66 0.89 17.84
N ASP A 307 -4.73 -0.41 18.10
CA ASP A 307 -3.58 -1.32 18.07
C ASP A 307 -3.46 -2.08 16.73
N GLY A 308 -4.36 -1.80 15.77
CA GLY A 308 -4.41 -2.52 14.50
C GLY A 308 -3.51 -1.91 13.44
N ARG A 309 -3.26 -2.70 12.37
CA ARG A 309 -2.40 -2.34 11.23
C ARG A 309 -3.20 -2.29 9.95
N ILE A 310 -2.81 -1.39 9.05
CA ILE A 310 -3.29 -1.32 7.66
C ILE A 310 -2.09 -1.58 6.77
N VAL A 311 -2.12 -2.67 6.01
CA VAL A 311 -1.03 -3.07 5.11
C VAL A 311 -1.48 -2.88 3.67
N PHE A 312 -0.86 -1.94 2.97
CA PHE A 312 -1.11 -1.71 1.55
C PHE A 312 -0.26 -2.68 0.73
N CYS A 313 -0.92 -3.54 -0.04
CA CYS A 313 -0.28 -4.46 -0.98
C CYS A 313 -0.30 -3.82 -2.36
N PHE A 314 0.79 -3.16 -2.72
CA PHE A 314 0.95 -2.49 -4.02
C PHE A 314 1.68 -3.39 -5.01
N ASP A 315 1.38 -3.19 -6.30
CA ASP A 315 2.11 -3.85 -7.39
C ASP A 315 3.59 -3.47 -7.34
N GLY A 316 4.46 -4.38 -7.79
CA GLY A 316 5.91 -4.21 -7.78
C GLY A 316 6.43 -3.33 -8.93
N ASP A 317 5.76 -2.21 -9.21
CA ASP A 317 6.09 -1.29 -10.30
C ASP A 317 6.05 0.19 -9.87
N GLN A 318 6.35 1.08 -10.81
CA GLN A 318 6.31 2.54 -10.57
C GLN A 318 4.89 3.04 -10.25
N ALA A 319 3.84 2.36 -10.71
CA ALA A 319 2.46 2.76 -10.40
C ALA A 319 2.14 2.46 -8.93
N GLY A 320 2.59 1.32 -8.38
CA GLY A 320 2.47 0.99 -6.97
C GLY A 320 3.22 1.97 -6.06
N ILE A 321 4.44 2.40 -6.43
CA ILE A 321 5.17 3.45 -5.70
C ILE A 321 4.34 4.76 -5.69
N LYS A 322 3.81 5.18 -6.84
CA LYS A 322 2.95 6.36 -6.93
C LYS A 322 1.65 6.23 -6.13
N ALA A 323 1.09 5.03 -6.07
CA ALA A 323 -0.09 4.76 -5.24
C ALA A 323 0.23 4.93 -3.74
N ALA A 324 1.37 4.40 -3.27
CA ALA A 324 1.84 4.59 -1.90
C ALA A 324 2.04 6.08 -1.54
N LEU A 325 2.66 6.84 -2.45
CA LEU A 325 2.85 8.28 -2.30
C LEU A 325 1.51 9.03 -2.19
N LYS A 326 0.52 8.68 -3.02
CA LYS A 326 -0.82 9.28 -2.95
C LYS A 326 -1.53 8.95 -1.64
N VAL A 327 -1.42 7.72 -1.15
CA VAL A 327 -1.96 7.36 0.17
C VAL A 327 -1.27 8.18 1.26
N PHE A 328 0.05 8.27 1.24
CA PHE A 328 0.80 9.03 2.22
C PHE A 328 0.41 10.51 2.24
N THR A 329 0.28 11.15 1.08
CA THR A 329 -0.03 12.58 0.99
C THR A 329 -1.49 12.91 1.30
N ASN A 330 -2.42 12.06 0.86
CA ASN A 330 -3.85 12.37 0.90
C ASN A 330 -4.58 11.78 2.11
N VAL A 331 -3.98 10.81 2.82
CA VAL A 331 -4.65 10.07 3.90
C VAL A 331 -3.83 10.07 5.20
N PRO A 332 -3.58 11.25 5.81
CA PRO A 332 -2.71 11.35 7.00
C PRO A 332 -3.21 10.54 8.21
N VAL A 333 -4.50 10.24 8.29
CA VAL A 333 -5.13 9.51 9.40
C VAL A 333 -4.57 8.09 9.57
N VAL A 334 -3.98 7.50 8.51
CA VAL A 334 -3.41 6.14 8.56
C VAL A 334 -1.90 6.11 8.86
N HIS A 335 -1.18 7.24 8.87
CA HIS A 335 0.30 7.26 8.98
C HIS A 335 0.85 6.43 10.15
N SER A 336 0.18 6.46 11.31
CA SER A 336 0.65 5.76 12.51
C SER A 336 0.44 4.25 12.50
N CYS A 337 -0.37 3.73 11.58
CA CYS A 337 -0.73 2.31 11.51
C CYS A 337 -0.58 1.72 10.09
N ALA A 338 -0.10 2.52 9.12
CA ALA A 338 0.03 2.09 7.73
C ALA A 338 1.41 1.50 7.45
N TYR A 339 1.38 0.36 6.77
CA TYR A 339 2.53 -0.37 6.26
C TYR A 339 2.36 -0.61 4.76
N VAL A 340 3.43 -0.87 4.07
CA VAL A 340 3.47 -1.27 2.66
C VAL A 340 4.10 -2.65 2.56
N SER A 341 3.45 -3.54 1.84
CA SER A 341 4.03 -4.78 1.32
C SER A 341 4.01 -4.66 -0.20
N ALA A 342 5.07 -4.09 -0.77
CA ALA A 342 5.23 -4.01 -2.22
C ALA A 342 5.54 -5.40 -2.78
N MET A 343 4.83 -5.81 -3.84
CA MET A 343 5.11 -7.07 -4.52
C MET A 343 6.51 -7.06 -5.15
N PRO A 344 7.09 -8.23 -5.46
CA PRO A 344 8.33 -8.31 -6.23
C PRO A 344 8.22 -7.55 -7.55
N GLU A 345 9.36 -7.11 -8.09
CA GLU A 345 9.42 -6.30 -9.31
C GLU A 345 8.56 -6.88 -10.45
N SER A 346 7.73 -6.03 -11.04
CA SER A 346 6.82 -6.36 -12.14
C SER A 346 5.84 -7.50 -11.86
N THR A 347 5.42 -7.69 -10.60
CA THR A 347 4.41 -8.69 -10.22
C THR A 347 3.26 -8.05 -9.46
N ASP A 348 2.08 -8.67 -9.53
CA ASP A 348 0.92 -8.40 -8.68
C ASP A 348 0.64 -9.59 -7.72
N PRO A 349 -0.27 -9.48 -6.76
CA PRO A 349 -0.63 -10.59 -5.88
C PRO A 349 -1.10 -11.86 -6.60
N CYS A 350 -1.82 -11.73 -7.71
CA CYS A 350 -2.22 -12.88 -8.53
C CYS A 350 -1.01 -13.57 -9.16
N ASP A 351 -0.07 -12.78 -9.70
CA ASP A 351 1.14 -13.31 -10.34
C ASP A 351 2.02 -14.06 -9.35
N LEU A 352 2.22 -13.50 -8.15
CA LEU A 352 3.01 -14.15 -7.10
C LEU A 352 2.35 -15.45 -6.66
N ARG A 353 1.03 -15.44 -6.44
CA ARG A 353 0.25 -16.63 -6.10
C ARG A 353 0.36 -17.71 -7.17
N MET A 354 0.31 -17.35 -8.44
CA MET A 354 0.41 -18.30 -9.55
C MET A 354 1.81 -18.91 -9.67
N LYS A 355 2.86 -18.12 -9.42
CA LYS A 355 4.25 -18.57 -9.56
C LYS A 355 4.70 -19.44 -8.39
N GLU A 356 4.32 -19.06 -7.17
CA GLU A 356 4.89 -19.62 -5.93
C GLU A 356 3.85 -20.30 -5.03
N GLY A 357 2.57 -20.15 -5.32
CA GLY A 357 1.48 -20.74 -4.56
C GLY A 357 0.85 -19.80 -3.53
N PRO A 358 -0.33 -20.19 -2.97
CA PRO A 358 -1.08 -19.36 -2.04
C PRO A 358 -0.37 -19.15 -0.69
N GLU A 359 0.35 -20.16 -0.20
CA GLU A 359 1.10 -20.09 1.05
C GLU A 359 2.27 -19.10 0.94
N ALA A 360 2.98 -19.09 -0.20
CA ALA A 360 4.07 -18.17 -0.45
C ALA A 360 3.59 -16.72 -0.54
N LEU A 361 2.45 -16.46 -1.23
CA LEU A 361 1.86 -15.12 -1.24
C LEU A 361 1.51 -14.66 0.18
N LYS A 362 0.90 -15.53 0.98
CA LYS A 362 0.56 -15.20 2.37
C LYS A 362 1.80 -14.88 3.19
N GLU A 363 2.79 -15.76 3.19
CA GLU A 363 4.05 -15.58 3.91
C GLU A 363 4.73 -14.27 3.47
N TYR A 364 4.75 -14.01 2.15
CA TYR A 364 5.35 -12.80 1.62
C TYR A 364 4.72 -11.52 2.19
N VAL A 365 3.39 -11.37 2.10
CA VAL A 365 2.73 -10.14 2.56
C VAL A 365 2.69 -10.01 4.09
N GLU A 366 2.82 -11.11 4.84
CA GLU A 366 2.91 -11.08 6.31
C GLU A 366 4.31 -10.71 6.80
N THR A 367 5.37 -11.03 6.04
CA THR A 367 6.77 -10.84 6.45
C THR A 367 7.43 -9.61 5.82
N HIS A 368 6.99 -9.15 4.63
CA HIS A 368 7.58 -8.03 3.90
C HIS A 368 6.76 -6.75 4.10
N GLN A 369 6.72 -6.26 5.33
CA GLN A 369 5.96 -5.06 5.70
C GLN A 369 6.91 -3.96 6.17
N VAL A 370 6.89 -2.83 5.48
CA VAL A 370 7.66 -1.62 5.81
C VAL A 370 6.69 -0.51 6.20
N PRO A 371 6.94 0.28 7.26
CA PRO A 371 6.12 1.45 7.57
C PRO A 371 5.95 2.36 6.35
N LEU A 372 4.73 2.83 6.07
CA LEU A 372 4.43 3.66 4.89
C LEU A 372 5.35 4.90 4.78
N ALA A 373 5.63 5.56 5.90
CA ALA A 373 6.51 6.73 5.92
C ALA A 373 7.95 6.37 5.54
N GLU A 374 8.44 5.23 5.99
CA GLU A 374 9.77 4.72 5.65
C GLU A 374 9.84 4.34 4.16
N PHE A 375 8.85 3.61 3.66
CA PHE A 375 8.76 3.26 2.24
C PHE A 375 8.80 4.50 1.32
N VAL A 376 8.09 5.56 1.69
CA VAL A 376 8.07 6.82 0.93
C VAL A 376 9.43 7.52 0.95
N LEU A 377 10.13 7.51 2.07
CA LEU A 377 11.48 8.07 2.18
C LEU A 377 12.49 7.25 1.36
N ASP A 378 12.41 5.92 1.41
CA ASP A 378 13.28 5.04 0.63
C ASP A 378 13.04 5.21 -0.89
N ALA A 379 11.77 5.30 -1.31
CA ALA A 379 11.44 5.61 -2.70
C ALA A 379 11.98 6.99 -3.14
N ALA A 380 11.87 8.01 -2.27
CA ALA A 380 12.44 9.32 -2.56
C ALA A 380 13.97 9.32 -2.62
N ALA A 381 14.65 8.46 -1.87
CA ALA A 381 16.10 8.36 -1.87
C ALA A 381 16.67 7.77 -3.17
N GLN A 382 15.90 6.93 -3.88
CA GLN A 382 16.35 6.28 -5.12
C GLN A 382 16.73 7.26 -6.23
N ASP A 383 16.16 8.47 -6.23
CA ASP A 383 16.42 9.50 -7.23
C ASP A 383 17.72 10.27 -6.98
N TYR A 384 18.44 10.00 -5.87
CA TYR A 384 19.59 10.79 -5.44
C TYR A 384 20.82 9.92 -5.15
N ASN A 385 21.96 10.34 -5.66
CA ASN A 385 23.25 9.80 -5.20
C ASN A 385 23.63 10.44 -3.85
N LEU A 386 23.40 9.74 -2.75
CA LEU A 386 23.70 10.23 -1.40
C LEU A 386 25.20 10.38 -1.11
N GLY A 387 26.07 9.85 -1.97
CA GLY A 387 27.52 10.11 -1.95
C GLY A 387 27.89 11.52 -2.43
N ASP A 388 27.08 12.09 -3.34
CA ASP A 388 27.26 13.47 -3.81
C ASP A 388 26.67 14.46 -2.80
N THR A 389 27.46 15.45 -2.38
CA THR A 389 27.05 16.42 -1.35
C THR A 389 25.85 17.26 -1.79
N SER A 390 25.77 17.65 -3.07
CA SER A 390 24.68 18.48 -3.59
C SER A 390 23.39 17.67 -3.70
N GLN A 391 23.46 16.41 -4.17
CA GLN A 391 22.31 15.52 -4.27
C GLN A 391 21.83 15.09 -2.88
N ARG A 392 22.75 14.83 -1.94
CA ARG A 392 22.41 14.54 -0.55
C ARG A 392 21.68 15.71 0.11
N ALA A 393 22.11 16.95 -0.12
CA ALA A 393 21.41 18.14 0.37
C ALA A 393 19.98 18.24 -0.20
N ARG A 394 19.81 18.01 -1.52
CA ARG A 394 18.48 17.97 -2.16
C ARG A 394 17.59 16.85 -1.61
N TYR A 395 18.16 15.67 -1.37
CA TYR A 395 17.43 14.59 -0.72
C TYR A 395 16.95 14.99 0.68
N ILE A 396 17.81 15.63 1.49
CA ILE A 396 17.43 16.12 2.83
C ILE A 396 16.25 17.09 2.74
N GLU A 397 16.25 18.03 1.79
CA GLU A 397 15.13 18.95 1.58
C GLU A 397 13.86 18.20 1.16
N ARG A 398 13.98 17.22 0.28
CA ARG A 398 12.85 16.36 -0.14
C ARG A 398 12.31 15.53 1.01
N ALA A 399 13.17 14.85 1.75
CA ALA A 399 12.82 14.06 2.93
C ALA A 399 12.19 14.94 4.03
N ALA A 400 12.68 16.16 4.21
CA ALA A 400 12.11 17.12 5.15
C ALA A 400 10.63 17.45 4.83
N SER A 401 10.28 17.64 3.56
CA SER A 401 8.89 17.87 3.13
C SER A 401 7.99 16.63 3.37
N VAL A 402 8.53 15.44 3.16
CA VAL A 402 7.85 14.17 3.50
C VAL A 402 7.59 14.10 5.00
N ILE A 403 8.62 14.29 5.82
CA ILE A 403 8.52 14.22 7.29
C ILE A 403 7.55 15.28 7.82
N LYS A 404 7.54 16.48 7.24
CA LYS A 404 6.61 17.58 7.61
C LYS A 404 5.14 17.21 7.42
N THR A 405 4.85 16.26 6.53
CA THR A 405 3.49 15.78 6.26
C THR A 405 2.98 14.85 7.39
N ILE A 406 3.89 14.23 8.14
CA ILE A 406 3.57 13.32 9.23
C ILE A 406 2.97 14.10 10.42
N SER A 407 1.75 13.74 10.82
CA SER A 407 1.07 14.39 11.96
C SER A 407 1.53 13.87 13.34
N SER A 408 2.09 12.66 13.40
CA SER A 408 2.59 12.06 14.63
C SER A 408 4.00 12.55 14.93
N HIS A 409 4.19 13.25 16.06
CA HIS A 409 5.51 13.74 16.48
C HIS A 409 6.51 12.60 16.68
N ILE A 410 6.07 11.48 17.28
CA ILE A 410 6.94 10.31 17.52
C ILE A 410 7.41 9.73 16.18
N LEU A 411 6.49 9.50 15.24
CA LEU A 411 6.84 8.98 13.93
C LEU A 411 7.72 9.96 13.15
N SER A 412 7.47 11.27 13.24
CA SER A 412 8.32 12.30 12.64
C SER A 412 9.75 12.25 13.16
N GLU A 413 9.95 12.10 14.49
CA GLU A 413 11.27 11.99 15.09
C GLU A 413 12.01 10.70 14.68
N GLU A 414 11.30 9.57 14.54
CA GLU A 414 11.89 8.34 14.01
C GLU A 414 12.35 8.52 12.55
N MET A 415 11.55 9.20 11.71
CA MET A 415 11.92 9.47 10.32
C MET A 415 13.08 10.48 10.21
N ILE A 416 13.16 11.49 11.09
CA ILE A 416 14.33 12.37 11.20
C ILE A 416 15.59 11.55 11.51
N ARG A 417 15.48 10.62 12.45
CA ARG A 417 16.59 9.73 12.81
C ARG A 417 17.03 8.84 11.65
N LYS A 418 16.07 8.26 10.91
CA LYS A 418 16.34 7.48 9.71
C LYS A 418 17.10 8.31 8.67
N VAL A 419 16.59 9.48 8.30
CA VAL A 419 17.26 10.36 7.31
C VAL A 419 18.64 10.79 7.78
N SER A 420 18.81 11.09 9.07
CA SER A 420 20.12 11.38 9.67
C SER A 420 21.12 10.24 9.47
N LEU A 421 20.68 8.98 9.66
CA LEU A 421 21.49 7.79 9.45
C LEU A 421 21.81 7.59 7.95
N ASP A 422 20.81 7.71 7.08
CA ASP A 422 20.96 7.50 5.64
C ASP A 422 21.89 8.53 4.98
N THR A 423 21.88 9.76 5.50
CA THR A 423 22.66 10.90 4.96
C THR A 423 23.95 11.19 5.72
N PHE A 424 24.21 10.51 6.83
CA PHE A 424 25.29 10.81 7.78
C PHE A 424 25.30 12.28 8.24
N SER A 425 24.13 12.90 8.29
CA SER A 425 23.95 14.29 8.71
C SER A 425 23.43 14.35 10.16
N PRO A 426 23.84 15.33 10.96
CA PRO A 426 23.32 15.50 12.32
C PRO A 426 21.79 15.62 12.34
N THR A 427 21.14 15.02 13.33
CA THR A 427 19.66 15.07 13.48
C THR A 427 19.14 16.49 13.56
N GLU A 428 19.91 17.42 14.14
CA GLU A 428 19.58 18.84 14.23
C GLU A 428 19.44 19.49 12.85
N VAL A 429 20.33 19.14 11.90
CA VAL A 429 20.28 19.64 10.52
C VAL A 429 19.01 19.17 9.83
N ILE A 430 18.64 17.89 10.00
CA ILE A 430 17.41 17.33 9.44
C ILE A 430 16.18 17.98 10.09
N ARG A 431 16.19 18.14 11.42
CA ARG A 431 15.08 18.79 12.15
C ARG A 431 14.88 20.25 11.71
N ASP A 432 15.96 20.99 11.52
CA ASP A 432 15.92 22.37 11.01
C ASP A 432 15.38 22.42 9.58
N ALA A 433 15.74 21.46 8.73
CA ALA A 433 15.18 21.31 7.39
C ALA A 433 13.67 21.06 7.46
N VAL A 434 13.22 20.12 8.32
CA VAL A 434 11.79 19.81 8.52
C VAL A 434 11.02 21.03 9.03
N ASN A 435 11.59 21.82 9.95
CA ASN A 435 10.93 23.03 10.45
C ASN A 435 10.69 24.07 9.35
N ARG A 436 11.61 24.19 8.40
CA ARG A 436 11.53 25.12 7.25
C ARG A 436 10.71 24.58 6.08
N ALA A 437 10.56 23.28 5.98
CA ALA A 437 9.90 22.64 4.85
C ALA A 437 8.40 22.92 4.82
N GLU A 438 7.83 22.92 3.60
CA GLU A 438 6.41 22.82 3.35
C GLU A 438 6.01 21.34 3.25
N ARG A 439 4.72 21.05 3.47
CA ARG A 439 4.19 19.68 3.30
C ARG A 439 4.25 19.27 1.85
N VAL A 440 4.61 18.01 1.60
CA VAL A 440 4.61 17.46 0.26
C VAL A 440 3.17 17.29 -0.26
N THR A 441 2.96 17.60 -1.53
CA THR A 441 1.72 17.32 -2.26
C THR A 441 1.94 16.18 -3.25
N ALA A 442 0.87 15.46 -3.59
CA ALA A 442 0.94 14.34 -4.53
C ALA A 442 1.54 14.76 -5.90
N ASP A 443 1.19 15.95 -6.38
CA ASP A 443 1.68 16.47 -7.67
C ASP A 443 3.17 16.87 -7.62
N ALA A 444 3.68 17.22 -6.45
CA ALA A 444 5.09 17.58 -6.28
C ALA A 444 6.04 16.38 -6.38
N PHE A 445 5.53 15.15 -6.24
CA PHE A 445 6.32 13.94 -6.45
C PHE A 445 6.47 13.55 -7.94
N ASP A 446 5.51 13.93 -8.80
CA ASP A 446 5.59 13.64 -10.24
C ASP A 446 6.54 14.61 -10.99
N GLN A 447 6.91 15.72 -10.35
CA GLN A 447 7.92 16.63 -10.86
C GLN A 447 9.30 16.17 -10.37
N THR A 448 9.95 15.27 -11.10
CA THR A 448 11.43 15.18 -11.06
C THR A 448 11.96 16.60 -11.28
N PRO A 449 12.84 17.11 -10.41
CA PRO A 449 13.48 18.40 -10.69
C PRO A 449 14.26 18.23 -11.99
N THR A 450 13.71 18.72 -13.09
CA THR A 450 14.52 18.97 -14.28
C THR A 450 15.71 19.81 -13.81
N PRO A 451 16.94 19.44 -14.14
CA PRO A 451 18.08 20.30 -13.86
C PRO A 451 17.76 21.66 -14.49
N ARG A 452 17.52 22.67 -13.70
CA ARG A 452 17.64 24.04 -14.18
C ARG A 452 19.12 24.20 -14.50
N ASP A 453 19.39 24.17 -15.79
CA ASP A 453 20.66 24.52 -16.38
C ASP A 453 20.94 25.98 -16.03
N THR A 454 21.54 26.22 -14.88
CA THR A 454 22.20 27.44 -14.56
C THR A 454 23.69 27.18 -14.71
N THR A 455 24.12 27.01 -15.94
CA THR A 455 25.51 27.20 -16.31
C THR A 455 25.77 28.70 -16.31
N PRO A 456 26.61 29.23 -15.42
CA PRO A 456 27.21 30.53 -15.65
C PRO A 456 28.15 30.34 -16.84
N GLU A 457 27.96 31.14 -17.89
CA GLU A 457 28.91 31.28 -18.98
C GLU A 457 30.32 31.55 -18.39
N ARG A 458 31.23 30.62 -18.64
CA ARG A 458 32.67 30.88 -18.48
C ARG A 458 33.15 31.61 -19.72
N PRO A 459 33.95 32.68 -19.56
CA PRO A 459 34.64 33.28 -20.71
C PRO A 459 35.70 32.32 -21.23
N ASP A 460 35.75 32.23 -22.54
CA ASP A 460 36.81 31.57 -23.31
C ASP A 460 38.19 32.06 -22.90
N LEU A 461 39.08 31.14 -22.60
CA LEU A 461 40.52 31.36 -22.70
C LEU A 461 41.17 30.18 -23.37
N ASP A 462 41.77 30.48 -24.48
CA ASP A 462 42.44 29.65 -25.45
C ASP A 462 43.54 28.76 -24.87
N ASP A 463 43.68 27.58 -25.52
CA ASP A 463 44.77 26.63 -25.65
C ASP A 463 46.14 27.33 -26.01
N PRO A 464 47.35 26.79 -25.86
CA PRO A 464 47.68 25.38 -26.19
C PRO A 464 48.87 24.72 -25.42
N SER A 465 48.91 23.42 -25.61
CA SER A 465 50.15 22.60 -25.89
C SER A 465 51.19 22.35 -24.80
N SER A 466 51.44 21.11 -24.69
CA SER A 466 52.71 20.37 -24.78
C SER A 466 53.29 19.71 -23.53
N ASN A 467 53.57 18.46 -23.78
CA ASN A 467 54.73 17.64 -23.46
C ASN A 467 54.72 16.72 -22.23
N ASN A 468 54.69 15.44 -22.62
CA ASN A 468 55.53 14.35 -22.12
C ASN A 468 56.54 14.74 -21.00
N ASP A 469 56.49 13.92 -19.94
CA ASP A 469 57.68 13.12 -19.63
C ASP A 469 57.30 11.97 -18.66
N SER A 470 57.71 10.79 -19.12
CA SER A 470 57.83 9.56 -18.37
C SER A 470 58.72 9.75 -17.14
N ILE A 471 58.37 9.12 -15.99
CA ILE A 471 59.31 8.42 -15.10
C ILE A 471 58.57 7.59 -14.04
N SER A 472 58.87 6.31 -14.09
CA SER A 472 59.08 5.33 -13.00
C SER A 472 58.00 5.14 -11.92
N GLY A 473 57.31 4.02 -12.02
CA GLY A 473 57.25 3.01 -10.95
C GLY A 473 56.73 3.40 -9.57
N ARG A 474 55.54 4.00 -9.48
CA ARG A 474 54.59 3.79 -8.37
C ARG A 474 53.22 3.61 -9.00
N THR A 475 52.61 2.44 -8.84
CA THR A 475 51.21 2.25 -9.18
C THR A 475 50.41 3.23 -8.33
N VAL A 476 50.18 4.43 -8.87
CA VAL A 476 49.16 5.34 -8.33
C VAL A 476 47.85 4.66 -8.61
N VAL A 477 47.21 4.14 -7.56
CA VAL A 477 45.87 3.60 -7.65
C VAL A 477 44.97 4.76 -8.01
N ASP A 478 44.42 4.76 -9.23
CA ASP A 478 43.41 5.72 -9.62
C ASP A 478 42.16 5.45 -8.78
N GLN A 479 41.76 6.45 -8.01
CA GLN A 479 40.65 6.32 -7.08
C GLN A 479 39.31 6.19 -7.84
N ASP A 480 39.18 6.85 -8.98
CA ASP A 480 37.95 6.82 -9.78
C ASP A 480 37.80 5.48 -10.49
N ASP A 481 38.89 4.89 -10.99
CA ASP A 481 38.90 3.51 -11.53
C ASP A 481 38.55 2.47 -10.43
N THR A 482 39.08 2.65 -9.22
CA THR A 482 38.78 1.74 -8.10
C THR A 482 37.32 1.86 -7.66
N ILE A 483 36.72 3.04 -7.66
CA ILE A 483 35.31 3.26 -7.37
C ILE A 483 34.44 2.54 -8.43
N SER A 484 34.76 2.70 -9.70
CA SER A 484 34.08 1.99 -10.79
C SER A 484 34.14 0.46 -10.62
N LEU A 485 35.27 -0.08 -10.17
CA LEU A 485 35.40 -1.51 -9.87
C LEU A 485 34.59 -1.95 -8.66
N ILE A 486 34.43 -1.12 -7.63
CA ILE A 486 33.54 -1.41 -6.47
C ILE A 486 32.10 -1.56 -6.94
N ASP A 487 31.66 -0.77 -7.89
CA ASP A 487 30.30 -0.78 -8.40
C ASP A 487 30.03 -1.90 -9.43
N THR A 488 31.07 -2.39 -10.12
CA THR A 488 30.93 -3.32 -11.24
C THR A 488 31.56 -4.71 -11.00
N ASP A 489 32.59 -4.83 -10.16
CA ASP A 489 33.27 -6.11 -9.88
C ASP A 489 32.88 -6.66 -8.50
N SER A 490 32.41 -7.89 -8.47
CA SER A 490 31.93 -8.55 -7.25
C SER A 490 32.98 -8.72 -6.16
N THR A 491 34.25 -8.90 -6.54
CA THR A 491 35.34 -9.05 -5.58
C THR A 491 35.63 -7.73 -4.90
N TYR A 492 35.65 -6.64 -5.66
CA TYR A 492 35.79 -5.28 -5.11
C TYR A 492 34.58 -4.90 -4.25
N ALA A 493 33.37 -5.20 -4.72
CA ALA A 493 32.14 -4.96 -3.94
C ALA A 493 32.13 -5.73 -2.60
N ALA A 494 32.51 -7.01 -2.61
CA ALA A 494 32.58 -7.81 -1.39
C ALA A 494 33.66 -7.29 -0.41
N ALA A 495 34.81 -6.89 -0.93
CA ALA A 495 35.88 -6.30 -0.15
C ALA A 495 35.47 -4.95 0.47
N ALA A 496 34.82 -4.09 -0.32
CA ALA A 496 34.29 -2.82 0.14
C ALA A 496 33.21 -2.99 1.24
N ARG A 497 32.31 -3.97 1.10
CA ARG A 497 31.33 -4.30 2.15
C ARG A 497 31.99 -4.79 3.45
N SER A 498 33.01 -5.64 3.35
CA SER A 498 33.74 -6.08 4.54
C SER A 498 34.47 -4.93 5.23
N ILE A 499 35.05 -3.99 4.48
CA ILE A 499 35.64 -2.78 5.02
C ILE A 499 34.57 -1.91 5.70
N LEU A 500 33.39 -1.73 5.07
CA LEU A 500 32.29 -0.96 5.64
C LEU A 500 31.80 -1.56 6.97
N LEU A 501 31.66 -2.87 7.06
CA LEU A 501 31.33 -3.54 8.32
C LEU A 501 32.38 -3.28 9.40
N ALA A 502 33.66 -3.37 9.05
CA ALA A 502 34.77 -3.11 10.00
C ALA A 502 34.84 -1.64 10.44
N ILE A 503 34.44 -0.70 9.57
CA ILE A 503 34.33 0.73 9.92
C ILE A 503 33.21 0.94 10.95
N ARG A 504 32.03 0.39 10.69
CA ARG A 504 30.83 0.59 11.51
C ARG A 504 30.83 -0.20 12.81
N PHE A 505 31.41 -1.40 12.81
CA PHE A 505 31.39 -2.33 13.94
C PHE A 505 32.81 -2.67 14.40
N PRO A 506 33.29 -2.08 15.49
CA PRO A 506 34.66 -2.28 15.99
C PRO A 506 35.09 -3.73 16.18
N GLN A 507 34.16 -4.62 16.53
CA GLN A 507 34.41 -6.04 16.72
C GLN A 507 34.93 -6.78 15.49
N PHE A 508 34.63 -6.30 14.27
CA PHE A 508 35.05 -6.94 13.01
C PHE A 508 36.37 -6.41 12.46
N ARG A 509 36.93 -5.31 13.02
CA ARG A 509 38.14 -4.64 12.50
C ARG A 509 39.34 -5.57 12.47
N GLU A 510 39.61 -6.27 13.54
CA GLU A 510 40.78 -7.16 13.64
C GLU A 510 40.67 -8.35 12.67
N GLU A 511 39.50 -8.94 12.54
CA GLU A 511 39.26 -10.06 11.63
C GLU A 511 39.45 -9.64 10.19
N THR A 512 38.83 -8.52 9.77
CA THR A 512 38.96 -7.97 8.43
C THR A 512 40.41 -7.62 8.09
N ILE A 513 41.14 -7.00 9.00
CA ILE A 513 42.57 -6.66 8.82
C ILE A 513 43.44 -7.91 8.68
N LYS A 514 43.21 -8.95 9.47
CA LYS A 514 43.96 -10.23 9.40
C LYS A 514 43.83 -10.91 8.02
N GLN A 515 42.72 -10.71 7.35
CA GLN A 515 42.45 -11.30 6.02
C GLN A 515 43.00 -10.49 4.83
N HIS A 516 43.93 -9.56 5.05
CA HIS A 516 44.46 -8.63 4.04
C HIS A 516 44.93 -9.31 2.73
N LYS A 517 45.38 -10.58 2.78
CA LYS A 517 45.88 -11.33 1.62
C LYS A 517 44.82 -11.71 0.58
N VAL A 518 43.53 -11.62 0.94
CA VAL A 518 42.41 -11.96 0.06
C VAL A 518 41.75 -10.73 -0.56
N PHE A 519 42.13 -9.54 -0.10
CA PHE A 519 41.58 -8.29 -0.61
C PHE A 519 42.23 -7.86 -1.94
N PRO A 520 41.49 -7.21 -2.85
CA PRO A 520 42.03 -6.63 -4.06
C PRO A 520 43.17 -5.65 -3.76
N PRO A 521 44.24 -5.62 -4.59
CA PRO A 521 45.42 -4.78 -4.34
C PRO A 521 45.09 -3.29 -4.16
N ALA A 522 44.14 -2.76 -4.92
CA ALA A 522 43.73 -1.36 -4.85
C ALA A 522 43.05 -0.98 -3.52
N LEU A 523 42.47 -1.93 -2.77
CA LEU A 523 41.83 -1.71 -1.47
C LEU A 523 42.75 -2.02 -0.28
N LEU A 524 43.97 -2.54 -0.50
CA LEU A 524 44.93 -2.82 0.59
C LEU A 524 45.36 -1.56 1.38
N PRO A 525 45.54 -0.37 0.77
CA PRO A 525 45.81 0.84 1.53
C PRO A 525 44.74 1.14 2.57
N MET A 526 43.46 0.90 2.25
CA MET A 526 42.35 1.12 3.17
C MET A 526 42.40 0.19 4.40
N LEU A 527 42.83 -1.06 4.25
CA LEU A 527 43.03 -1.95 5.37
C LEU A 527 44.17 -1.50 6.28
N LYS A 528 45.22 -0.91 5.70
CA LYS A 528 46.33 -0.32 6.47
C LYS A 528 45.86 0.89 7.29
N ASP A 529 45.08 1.78 6.67
CA ASP A 529 44.53 2.95 7.35
C ASP A 529 43.51 2.52 8.42
N LEU A 530 42.65 1.53 8.13
CA LEU A 530 41.74 0.92 9.10
C LEU A 530 42.51 0.32 10.30
N HIS A 531 43.67 -0.29 10.06
CA HIS A 531 44.53 -0.79 11.13
C HIS A 531 45.06 0.33 12.01
N GLN A 532 45.44 1.48 11.44
CA GLN A 532 45.90 2.64 12.18
C GLN A 532 44.75 3.29 12.99
N ALA A 533 43.54 3.32 12.43
CA ALA A 533 42.36 3.89 13.06
C ALA A 533 41.59 2.89 13.97
N ARG A 534 42.07 1.63 14.15
CA ARG A 534 41.31 0.54 14.78
C ARG A 534 40.83 0.77 16.21
N THR A 535 41.50 1.64 16.95
CA THR A 535 41.16 1.99 18.34
C THR A 535 40.23 3.18 18.45
N ARG A 536 39.90 3.88 17.35
CA ARG A 536 38.99 5.01 17.36
C ARG A 536 37.56 4.54 17.56
N GLU A 537 36.81 5.26 18.36
CA GLU A 537 35.39 4.97 18.57
C GLU A 537 34.58 5.21 17.29
N ARG A 538 34.93 6.25 16.55
CA ARG A 538 34.33 6.61 15.25
C ARG A 538 35.43 6.78 14.19
N ILE A 539 35.22 6.20 13.03
CA ILE A 539 36.08 6.31 11.85
C ILE A 539 35.35 7.15 10.80
N ILE A 540 36.03 8.14 10.23
CA ILE A 540 35.52 9.05 9.20
C ILE A 540 36.35 8.90 7.91
N PRO A 541 35.86 9.37 6.73
CA PRO A 541 36.58 9.23 5.46
C PRO A 541 37.99 9.83 5.49
N GLU A 542 38.21 10.90 6.23
CA GLU A 542 39.49 11.61 6.39
C GLU A 542 40.54 10.79 7.15
N ASP A 543 40.15 9.70 7.80
CA ASP A 543 41.08 8.74 8.43
C ASP A 543 41.82 7.86 7.42
N PHE A 544 41.43 7.93 6.13
CA PHE A 544 41.98 7.12 5.05
C PHE A 544 42.81 7.94 4.07
N THR A 545 43.93 7.37 3.64
CA THR A 545 44.79 7.95 2.60
C THR A 545 44.05 8.15 1.27
N HIS A 546 43.15 7.21 0.95
CA HIS A 546 42.29 7.28 -0.24
C HIS A 546 40.88 7.77 0.12
N THR A 547 40.76 9.03 0.45
CA THR A 547 39.52 9.65 0.97
C THR A 547 38.32 9.49 0.04
N LYS A 548 38.50 9.58 -1.29
CA LYS A 548 37.40 9.37 -2.25
C LYS A 548 36.82 7.95 -2.17
N ILE A 549 37.67 6.93 -2.12
CA ILE A 549 37.24 5.52 -1.99
C ILE A 549 36.56 5.31 -0.63
N ALA A 550 37.11 5.85 0.43
CA ALA A 550 36.54 5.77 1.76
C ALA A 550 35.15 6.44 1.82
N THR A 551 35.01 7.60 1.23
CA THR A 551 33.72 8.31 1.11
C THR A 551 32.70 7.47 0.33
N HIS A 552 33.12 6.89 -0.80
CA HIS A 552 32.25 6.03 -1.60
C HIS A 552 31.78 4.78 -0.82
N ILE A 553 32.70 4.05 -0.19
CA ILE A 553 32.38 2.86 0.63
C ILE A 553 31.44 3.22 1.79
N MET A 554 31.67 4.36 2.45
CA MET A 554 30.89 4.76 3.61
C MET A 554 29.52 5.34 3.24
N SER A 555 29.37 5.90 2.04
CA SER A 555 28.14 6.51 1.54
C SER A 555 27.32 5.59 0.65
N ALA A 556 27.95 4.61 -0.01
CA ALA A 556 27.24 3.67 -0.87
C ALA A 556 26.34 2.74 -0.05
N ASN A 557 25.15 2.44 -0.58
CA ASN A 557 24.25 1.45 -0.01
C ASN A 557 24.73 0.01 -0.34
N LEU A 558 25.96 -0.29 0.04
CA LEU A 558 26.61 -1.59 -0.22
C LEU A 558 25.96 -2.74 0.56
N ILE A 559 25.29 -2.44 1.67
CA ILE A 559 24.55 -3.39 2.49
C ILE A 559 23.21 -2.73 2.87
N PRO A 560 22.17 -2.86 2.04
CA PRO A 560 20.90 -2.17 2.23
C PRO A 560 20.23 -2.44 3.59
N THR A 561 20.41 -3.63 4.14
CA THR A 561 19.77 -4.09 5.38
C THR A 561 20.62 -3.89 6.65
N MET A 562 21.78 -3.26 6.54
CA MET A 562 22.74 -3.17 7.67
C MET A 562 22.15 -2.46 8.91
N THR A 563 21.22 -1.55 8.73
CA THR A 563 20.61 -0.76 9.82
C THR A 563 19.64 -1.57 10.69
N ILE A 564 19.11 -2.68 10.15
CA ILE A 564 18.14 -3.55 10.83
C ILE A 564 18.74 -4.93 11.22
N MET A 565 20.01 -5.16 10.91
CA MET A 565 20.70 -6.41 11.21
C MET A 565 21.09 -6.47 12.69
N SER A 566 20.84 -7.63 13.32
CA SER A 566 21.37 -7.94 14.65
C SER A 566 22.88 -8.17 14.63
N ASP A 567 23.52 -8.17 15.79
CA ASP A 567 24.96 -8.46 15.91
C ASP A 567 25.33 -9.84 15.37
N ASP A 568 24.44 -10.82 15.50
CA ASP A 568 24.64 -12.17 14.99
C ASP A 568 24.57 -12.20 13.45
N GLU A 569 23.62 -11.51 12.85
CA GLU A 569 23.48 -11.37 11.41
C GLU A 569 24.67 -10.64 10.77
N THR A 570 25.13 -9.56 11.38
CA THR A 570 26.33 -8.84 10.92
C THR A 570 27.58 -9.68 11.01
N SER A 571 27.72 -10.50 12.06
CA SER A 571 28.81 -11.47 12.22
C SER A 571 28.80 -12.54 11.13
N HIS A 572 27.63 -13.09 10.81
CA HIS A 572 27.45 -14.06 9.73
C HIS A 572 27.78 -13.46 8.37
N LEU A 573 27.31 -12.23 8.10
CA LEU A 573 27.59 -11.54 6.84
C LEU A 573 29.10 -11.27 6.67
N ASN A 574 29.78 -10.78 7.72
CA ASN A 574 31.22 -10.55 7.64
C ASN A 574 31.99 -11.84 7.38
N THR A 575 31.66 -12.92 8.08
CA THR A 575 32.25 -14.25 7.87
C THR A 575 32.03 -14.75 6.45
N TYR A 576 30.82 -14.54 5.90
CA TYR A 576 30.48 -14.92 4.54
C TYR A 576 31.30 -14.13 3.50
N LEU A 577 31.37 -12.80 3.62
CA LEU A 577 32.13 -11.95 2.71
C LEU A 577 33.63 -12.31 2.69
N LEU A 578 34.22 -12.57 3.86
CA LEU A 578 35.63 -12.98 3.96
C LEU A 578 35.87 -14.37 3.36
N ARG A 579 34.93 -15.31 3.53
CA ARG A 579 34.98 -16.62 2.85
C ARG A 579 34.86 -16.50 1.34
N TYR A 580 33.97 -15.64 0.83
CA TYR A 580 33.86 -15.36 -0.58
C TYR A 580 35.18 -14.87 -1.17
N LEU A 581 35.80 -13.88 -0.55
CA LEU A 581 37.10 -13.35 -0.98
C LEU A 581 38.21 -14.43 -0.96
N THR A 582 38.13 -15.39 -0.03
CA THR A 582 39.12 -16.45 0.08
C THR A 582 38.97 -17.52 -1.01
N LYS A 583 37.74 -17.84 -1.43
CA LYS A 583 37.44 -18.99 -2.30
C LYS A 583 37.25 -18.63 -3.77
N ALA A 584 36.98 -17.37 -4.12
CA ALA A 584 36.71 -16.95 -5.48
C ALA A 584 37.98 -16.95 -6.35
N LYS A 585 38.43 -18.14 -6.77
CA LYS A 585 39.62 -18.32 -7.61
C LYS A 585 39.32 -18.37 -9.10
N ASP A 586 38.09 -18.68 -9.48
CA ASP A 586 37.64 -18.86 -10.86
C ASP A 586 36.60 -17.83 -11.27
N ALA A 587 36.73 -17.24 -12.47
CA ALA A 587 35.85 -16.17 -12.93
C ALA A 587 34.37 -16.61 -13.08
N ASP A 588 34.10 -17.85 -13.44
CA ASP A 588 32.72 -18.35 -13.61
C ASP A 588 32.07 -18.68 -12.25
N GLN A 589 32.84 -19.20 -11.29
CA GLN A 589 32.38 -19.33 -9.91
C GLN A 589 32.13 -17.98 -9.26
N LYS A 590 33.00 -16.99 -9.51
CA LYS A 590 32.82 -15.61 -9.04
C LYS A 590 31.50 -15.03 -9.51
N ARG A 591 31.16 -15.18 -10.79
CA ARG A 591 29.91 -14.65 -11.36
C ARG A 591 28.67 -15.27 -10.72
N LYS A 592 28.63 -16.61 -10.59
CA LYS A 592 27.47 -17.32 -10.00
C LYS A 592 27.27 -16.99 -8.53
N VAL A 593 28.34 -16.86 -7.75
CA VAL A 593 28.28 -16.46 -6.34
C VAL A 593 27.90 -14.97 -6.21
N GLN A 594 28.30 -14.13 -7.18
CA GLN A 594 27.88 -12.73 -7.24
C GLN A 594 26.37 -12.58 -7.43
N GLU A 595 25.80 -13.29 -8.38
CA GLU A 595 24.36 -13.30 -8.63
C GLU A 595 23.61 -13.72 -7.36
N ALA A 596 24.09 -14.75 -6.64
CA ALA A 596 23.52 -15.18 -5.37
C ALA A 596 23.66 -14.14 -4.24
N ILE A 597 24.81 -13.47 -4.14
CA ILE A 597 25.04 -12.39 -3.15
C ILE A 597 24.14 -11.18 -3.45
N MET A 598 24.08 -10.75 -4.70
CA MET A 598 23.28 -9.60 -5.09
C MET A 598 21.78 -9.87 -4.93
N ALA A 599 21.32 -11.07 -5.28
CA ALA A 599 19.96 -11.50 -5.00
C ALA A 599 19.65 -11.47 -3.48
N THR A 600 20.60 -11.89 -2.66
CA THR A 600 20.48 -11.91 -1.20
C THR A 600 20.48 -10.50 -0.60
N LEU A 601 21.35 -9.61 -1.04
CA LEU A 601 21.51 -8.27 -0.46
C LEU A 601 20.46 -7.26 -0.95
N ASN A 602 19.83 -7.53 -2.08
CA ASN A 602 18.80 -6.67 -2.67
C ASN A 602 17.36 -7.09 -2.29
N SER A 603 17.19 -8.20 -1.57
CA SER A 603 15.87 -8.64 -1.14
C SER A 603 15.59 -8.22 0.29
N SER A 604 14.31 -8.03 0.61
CA SER A 604 13.83 -7.53 1.91
C SER A 604 13.46 -8.64 2.92
N GLU A 605 13.87 -9.88 2.68
CA GLU A 605 13.62 -11.00 3.60
C GLU A 605 14.50 -10.94 4.87
N SER A 606 14.10 -11.63 5.93
CA SER A 606 14.91 -11.65 7.16
C SER A 606 16.33 -12.15 6.87
N SER A 607 17.30 -11.36 7.27
CA SER A 607 18.71 -11.49 6.90
C SER A 607 19.29 -12.86 7.20
N ILE A 608 18.81 -13.57 8.23
CA ILE A 608 19.31 -14.90 8.63
C ILE A 608 18.85 -16.00 7.65
N SER A 609 17.59 -15.99 7.22
CA SER A 609 17.05 -16.98 6.27
C SER A 609 17.81 -16.91 4.95
N MET A 610 18.10 -15.71 4.51
CA MET A 610 18.76 -15.43 3.25
C MET A 610 20.26 -15.67 3.27
N LEU A 611 20.92 -15.32 4.36
CA LEU A 611 22.33 -15.73 4.57
C LEU A 611 22.46 -17.24 4.58
N ARG A 612 21.51 -17.97 5.16
CA ARG A 612 21.46 -19.44 5.09
C ARG A 612 21.23 -19.93 3.66
N LYS A 613 20.32 -19.31 2.89
CA LYS A 613 20.11 -19.64 1.47
C LYS A 613 21.35 -19.33 0.63
N ALA A 614 21.97 -18.16 0.82
CA ALA A 614 23.20 -17.78 0.11
C ALA A 614 24.38 -18.71 0.46
N ILE A 615 24.55 -19.08 1.73
CA ILE A 615 25.57 -20.04 2.18
C ILE A 615 25.28 -21.46 1.63
N SER A 616 24.00 -21.86 1.58
CA SER A 616 23.59 -23.14 1.00
C SER A 616 23.83 -23.18 -0.50
N GLU A 617 23.51 -22.12 -1.22
CA GLU A 617 23.76 -22.00 -2.66
C GLU A 617 25.27 -21.94 -2.97
N GLU A 618 26.05 -21.22 -2.16
CA GLU A 618 27.52 -21.25 -2.24
C GLU A 618 28.06 -22.68 -2.08
N ASN A 619 27.61 -23.42 -1.09
CA ASN A 619 28.06 -24.80 -0.87
C ASN A 619 27.66 -25.69 -2.05
N ARG A 620 26.47 -25.51 -2.64
CA ARG A 620 26.01 -26.21 -3.85
C ARG A 620 26.87 -25.90 -5.06
N LEU A 621 27.16 -24.60 -5.30
CA LEU A 621 27.97 -24.14 -6.45
C LEU A 621 29.46 -24.52 -6.33
N LEU A 622 29.96 -24.68 -5.10
CA LEU A 622 31.32 -25.09 -4.81
C LEU A 622 31.49 -26.62 -4.68
N GLY A 623 30.41 -27.41 -4.94
CA GLY A 623 30.46 -28.87 -4.92
C GLY A 623 30.68 -29.47 -3.53
N LYS A 624 30.31 -28.77 -2.45
CA LYS A 624 30.33 -29.28 -1.09
C LYS A 624 28.91 -29.69 -0.71
N GLN A 625 28.70 -30.99 -0.45
CA GLN A 625 27.49 -31.51 0.19
C GLN A 625 27.44 -31.17 1.68
#